data_1de0a750de01856464145612a46effd2
#
_entry.id   1de0a750de01856464145612a46effd2
#
_cell.length_a   1.000
_cell.length_b   1.000
_cell.length_c   1.000
_cell.angle_alpha   90.00
_cell.angle_beta   90.00
_cell.angle_gamma   90.00
#
_symmetry.space_group_name_H-M   'P 1'
#
loop_
_entity.id
_entity.type
_entity.pdbx_description
1 polymer ?
#
loop_
_entity_poly.entity_id
_entity_poly.type
_entity_poly.pdbx_seq_one_letter_code
_entity_poly.pdbx_strand_id
1 'polypeptide(L)'
;SVENFYEEYYLYRRAYIQGYLYYWAVRQHFAELGAEGYLFENPKFIVCDSTNYMNPLIYEMSVTAFDNAEKGFEHKGKKYPGVKQLINDLKWALENDKWNISRENYIASGIVNI
;
A
#
# COMPACT_ATOMS: atom_id res chain seq x y z
N SER A 1 4.07 7.93 18.52
CA SER A 1 4.93 9.07 18.18
C SER A 1 5.19 9.14 16.69
N VAL A 2 5.61 10.29 16.22
CA VAL A 2 5.90 10.49 14.79
C VAL A 2 7.01 9.58 14.29
N GLU A 3 7.94 9.17 15.15
CA GLU A 3 9.04 8.29 14.80
C GLU A 3 8.61 6.83 14.63
N ASN A 4 7.44 6.47 15.14
CA ASN A 4 6.89 5.11 15.03
C ASN A 4 6.00 4.93 13.81
N PHE A 5 5.83 5.98 13.00
CA PHE A 5 4.93 5.95 11.84
C PHE A 5 5.23 4.78 10.91
N TYR A 6 6.53 4.52 10.61
CA TYR A 6 6.92 3.48 9.67
C TYR A 6 6.41 2.10 10.10
N GLU A 7 6.67 1.73 11.37
CA GLU A 7 6.26 0.41 11.86
C GLU A 7 4.76 0.31 12.13
N GLU A 8 4.16 1.33 12.75
CA GLU A 8 2.76 1.26 13.19
C GLU A 8 1.75 1.53 12.09
N TYR A 9 2.03 2.50 11.22
CA TYR A 9 1.06 2.94 10.21
C TYR A 9 1.43 2.49 8.82
N TYR A 10 2.66 2.75 8.41
CA TYR A 10 3.09 2.42 7.06
C TYR A 10 3.04 0.92 6.82
N LEU A 11 3.60 0.13 7.71
CA LEU A 11 3.63 -1.33 7.59
C LEU A 11 2.40 -1.99 8.22
N TYR A 12 2.21 -1.84 9.52
CA TYR A 12 1.17 -2.59 10.25
C TYR A 12 -0.23 -2.26 9.75
N ARG A 13 -0.55 -0.98 9.62
CA ARG A 13 -1.85 -0.51 9.10
C ARG A 13 -1.88 -0.35 7.59
N ARG A 14 -0.81 -0.76 6.92
CA ARG A 14 -0.70 -0.81 5.46
C ARG A 14 -0.92 0.53 4.75
N ALA A 15 -0.45 1.63 5.34
CA ALA A 15 -0.53 2.94 4.70
C ALA A 15 0.28 2.99 3.39
N TYR A 16 1.22 2.05 3.17
CA TYR A 16 1.94 1.95 1.90
C TYR A 16 0.98 1.72 0.71
N ILE A 17 -0.14 1.02 0.94
CA ILE A 17 -1.16 0.80 -0.09
C ILE A 17 -1.81 2.13 -0.46
N GLN A 18 -2.15 2.94 0.54
CA GLN A 18 -2.72 4.28 0.33
C GLN A 18 -1.77 5.17 -0.47
N GLY A 19 -0.50 5.19 -0.07
CA GLY A 19 0.52 5.98 -0.78
C GLY A 19 0.66 5.58 -2.24
N TYR A 20 0.68 4.28 -2.52
CA TYR A 20 0.73 3.77 -3.88
C TYR A 20 -0.49 4.17 -4.70
N LEU A 21 -1.69 3.91 -4.17
CA LEU A 21 -2.94 4.15 -4.91
C LEU A 21 -3.19 5.63 -5.16
N TYR A 22 -2.94 6.49 -4.18
CA TYR A 22 -3.13 7.93 -4.35
C TYR A 22 -2.16 8.51 -5.36
N TYR A 23 -0.89 8.10 -5.31
CA TYR A 23 0.10 8.55 -6.27
C TYR A 23 -0.27 8.10 -7.68
N TRP A 24 -0.69 6.84 -7.83
CA TRP A 24 -1.09 6.28 -9.12
C TRP A 24 -2.30 7.02 -9.68
N ALA A 25 -3.30 7.34 -8.86
CA ALA A 25 -4.47 8.08 -9.29
C ALA A 25 -4.12 9.49 -9.76
N VAL A 26 -3.26 10.20 -9.02
CA VAL A 26 -2.78 11.53 -9.41
C VAL A 26 -2.00 11.46 -10.71
N ARG A 27 -1.13 10.48 -10.84
CA ARG A 27 -0.33 10.28 -12.06
C ARG A 27 -1.23 10.05 -13.29
N GLN A 28 -2.29 9.25 -13.14
CA GLN A 28 -3.25 9.03 -14.22
C GLN A 28 -3.99 10.29 -14.59
N HIS A 29 -4.37 11.10 -13.61
CA HIS A 29 -5.02 12.38 -13.86
C HIS A 29 -4.12 13.33 -14.66
N PHE A 30 -2.84 13.45 -14.28
CA PHE A 30 -1.88 14.26 -15.04
C PHE A 30 -1.67 13.73 -16.45
N ALA A 31 -1.65 12.42 -16.64
CA ALA A 31 -1.54 11.81 -17.96
C ALA A 31 -2.75 12.16 -18.84
N GLU A 32 -3.97 12.12 -18.29
CA GLU A 32 -5.19 12.50 -19.02
C GLU A 32 -5.17 13.96 -19.45
N LEU A 33 -4.53 14.83 -18.66
CA LEU A 33 -4.36 16.24 -18.99
C LEU A 33 -3.18 16.51 -19.94
N GLY A 34 -2.42 15.47 -20.30
CA GLY A 34 -1.19 15.63 -21.07
C GLY A 34 -0.08 16.34 -20.29
N ALA A 35 -0.11 16.27 -18.97
CA ALA A 35 0.78 17.02 -18.10
C ALA A 35 1.61 16.12 -17.16
N GLU A 36 1.82 14.86 -17.50
CA GLU A 36 2.56 13.90 -16.67
C GLU A 36 3.98 14.34 -16.35
N GLY A 37 4.61 15.16 -17.21
CA GLY A 37 5.93 15.71 -16.97
C GLY A 37 6.01 16.69 -15.78
N TYR A 38 4.89 17.13 -15.26
CA TYR A 38 4.84 18.02 -14.10
C TYR A 38 4.76 17.28 -12.77
N LEU A 39 4.66 15.94 -12.77
CA LEU A 39 4.63 15.13 -11.57
C LEU A 39 6.03 14.55 -11.31
N PHE A 40 6.83 15.26 -10.52
CA PHE A 40 8.22 14.90 -10.25
C PHE A 40 8.45 14.28 -8.89
N GLU A 41 7.51 14.46 -7.97
CA GLU A 41 7.70 14.14 -6.56
C GLU A 41 7.22 12.73 -6.22
N ASN A 42 7.94 12.05 -5.34
CA ASN A 42 7.51 10.79 -4.78
C ASN A 42 6.40 11.01 -3.74
N PRO A 43 5.55 10.02 -3.45
CA PRO A 43 4.54 10.14 -2.41
C PRO A 43 5.16 10.44 -1.05
N LYS A 44 4.53 11.33 -0.30
CA LYS A 44 5.00 11.73 1.02
C LYS A 44 3.87 11.64 2.04
N PHE A 45 4.22 11.26 3.26
CA PHE A 45 3.34 11.32 4.41
C PHE A 45 3.84 12.41 5.36
N ILE A 46 3.01 13.39 5.65
CA ILE A 46 3.32 14.43 6.64
C ILE A 46 2.73 13.94 7.95
N VAL A 47 3.59 13.63 8.91
CA VAL A 47 3.18 13.02 10.18
C VAL A 47 3.37 14.02 11.30
N CYS A 48 2.28 14.35 11.96
CA CYS A 48 2.27 15.28 13.10
C CYS A 48 1.78 14.55 14.35
N ASP A 49 2.36 14.88 15.48
CA ASP A 49 1.87 14.41 16.77
C ASP A 49 0.78 15.39 17.26
N SER A 50 -0.36 14.87 17.73
CA SER A 50 -1.45 15.70 18.22
C SER A 50 -1.09 16.48 19.49
N THR A 51 -0.06 16.05 20.20
CA THR A 51 0.42 16.71 21.43
C THR A 51 1.63 17.61 21.19
N ASN A 52 2.27 17.51 20.03
CA ASN A 52 3.45 18.31 19.69
C ASN A 52 3.45 18.63 18.19
N TYR A 53 2.88 19.77 17.84
CA TYR A 53 2.79 20.22 16.45
C TYR A 53 4.09 20.84 15.92
N MET A 54 5.08 21.02 16.77
CA MET A 54 6.26 21.82 16.45
C MET A 54 7.24 21.11 15.51
N ASN A 55 7.23 19.77 15.47
CA ASN A 55 8.23 18.98 14.75
C ASN A 55 7.58 17.85 13.93
N PRO A 56 6.88 18.20 12.83
CA PRO A 56 6.36 17.15 11.95
C PRO A 56 7.53 16.45 11.24
N LEU A 57 7.35 15.16 10.96
CA LEU A 57 8.25 14.41 10.11
C LEU A 57 7.60 14.16 8.76
N ILE A 58 8.41 14.16 7.73
CA ILE A 58 7.98 13.83 6.37
C ILE A 58 8.61 12.50 5.99
N TYR A 59 7.75 11.51 5.76
CA TYR A 59 8.17 10.19 5.26
C TYR A 59 7.94 10.14 3.77
N GLU A 60 9.01 9.96 3.01
CA GLU A 60 8.94 9.89 1.56
C GLU A 60 9.08 8.46 1.09
N MET A 61 8.16 8.02 0.22
CA MET A 61 8.29 6.73 -0.43
C MET A 61 9.33 6.82 -1.53
N SER A 62 10.45 6.12 -1.37
CA SER A 62 11.46 6.00 -2.44
C SER A 62 10.89 5.23 -3.62
N VAL A 63 11.60 5.26 -4.75
CA VAL A 63 11.25 4.44 -5.92
C VAL A 63 11.20 2.96 -5.54
N THR A 64 12.15 2.50 -4.72
CA THR A 64 12.15 1.12 -4.23
C THR A 64 10.95 0.81 -3.35
N ALA A 65 10.58 1.72 -2.44
CA ALA A 65 9.41 1.56 -1.59
C ALA A 65 8.12 1.50 -2.41
N PHE A 66 8.00 2.33 -3.44
CA PHE A 66 6.86 2.32 -4.34
C PHE A 66 6.76 1.00 -5.11
N ASP A 67 7.87 0.50 -5.63
CA ASP A 67 7.93 -0.79 -6.32
C ASP A 67 7.57 -1.95 -5.38
N ASN A 68 8.06 -1.92 -4.14
CA ASN A 68 7.73 -2.91 -3.11
C ASN A 68 6.24 -2.88 -2.76
N ALA A 69 5.64 -1.70 -2.68
CA ALA A 69 4.21 -1.56 -2.43
C ALA A 69 3.39 -2.21 -3.54
N GLU A 70 3.84 -2.11 -4.79
CA GLU A 70 3.18 -2.76 -5.92
C GLU A 70 3.29 -4.28 -5.86
N LYS A 71 4.48 -4.80 -5.64
CA LYS A 71 4.81 -6.24 -5.78
C LYS A 71 4.67 -7.05 -4.51
N GLY A 72 4.71 -6.39 -3.36
CA GLY A 72 4.82 -7.05 -2.07
C GLY A 72 6.28 -7.12 -1.61
N PHE A 73 6.46 -7.26 -0.32
CA PHE A 73 7.80 -7.24 0.27
C PHE A 73 7.81 -7.95 1.62
N GLU A 74 9.01 -8.15 2.15
CA GLU A 74 9.21 -8.74 3.47
C GLU A 74 10.00 -7.76 4.34
N HIS A 75 9.59 -7.63 5.61
CA HIS A 75 10.26 -6.79 6.58
C HIS A 75 10.27 -7.51 7.93
N LYS A 76 11.46 -7.70 8.49
CA LYS A 76 11.65 -8.41 9.77
C LYS A 76 10.93 -9.76 9.82
N GLY A 77 11.04 -10.53 8.73
CA GLY A 77 10.45 -11.85 8.64
C GLY A 77 8.95 -11.90 8.36
N LYS A 78 8.27 -10.75 8.31
CA LYS A 78 6.85 -10.68 7.98
C LYS A 78 6.64 -10.26 6.53
N LYS A 79 5.75 -10.99 5.85
CA LYS A 79 5.39 -10.69 4.46
C LYS A 79 4.24 -9.69 4.39
N TYR A 80 4.40 -8.69 3.55
CA TYR A 80 3.39 -7.67 3.29
C TYR A 80 2.91 -7.81 1.84
N PRO A 81 1.59 -7.98 1.62
CA PRO A 81 1.08 -8.17 0.27
C PRO A 81 1.23 -6.92 -0.59
N GLY A 82 1.50 -7.11 -1.87
CA GLY A 82 1.55 -6.02 -2.83
C GLY A 82 0.16 -5.62 -3.31
N VAL A 83 0.04 -4.39 -3.77
CA VAL A 83 -1.23 -3.85 -4.29
C VAL A 83 -1.74 -4.69 -5.46
N LYS A 84 -0.86 -5.15 -6.34
CA LYS A 84 -1.22 -5.99 -7.48
C LYS A 84 -1.92 -7.28 -7.04
N GLN A 85 -1.36 -7.96 -6.04
CA GLN A 85 -1.95 -9.19 -5.51
C GLN A 85 -3.31 -8.92 -4.91
N LEU A 86 -3.44 -7.84 -4.11
CA LEU A 86 -4.70 -7.49 -3.46
C LEU A 86 -5.80 -7.17 -4.47
N ILE A 87 -5.46 -6.45 -5.55
CA ILE A 87 -6.39 -6.14 -6.63
C ILE A 87 -6.82 -7.43 -7.34
N ASN A 88 -5.88 -8.33 -7.64
CA ASN A 88 -6.20 -9.60 -8.28
C ASN A 88 -7.08 -10.48 -7.41
N ASP A 89 -6.83 -10.52 -6.10
CA ASP A 89 -7.65 -11.27 -5.16
C ASP A 89 -9.06 -10.70 -5.05
N LEU A 90 -9.19 -9.37 -5.02
CA LEU A 90 -10.47 -8.69 -5.04
C LEU A 90 -11.24 -8.99 -6.33
N LYS A 91 -10.57 -8.90 -7.47
CA LYS A 91 -11.17 -9.20 -8.77
C LYS A 91 -11.67 -10.65 -8.83
N TRP A 92 -10.86 -11.58 -8.36
CA TRP A 92 -11.26 -12.97 -8.28
C TRP A 92 -12.48 -13.18 -7.39
N ALA A 93 -12.53 -12.53 -6.21
CA ALA A 93 -13.65 -12.62 -5.30
C ALA A 93 -14.95 -12.06 -5.92
N LEU A 94 -14.84 -10.96 -6.66
CA LEU A 94 -15.96 -10.37 -7.39
C LEU A 94 -16.47 -11.31 -8.48
N GLU A 95 -15.58 -11.91 -9.26
CA GLU A 95 -15.95 -12.80 -10.36
C GLU A 95 -16.55 -14.12 -9.88
N ASN A 96 -16.18 -14.60 -8.70
CA ASN A 96 -16.59 -15.91 -8.17
C ASN A 96 -17.53 -15.81 -6.98
N ASP A 97 -17.87 -14.62 -6.53
CA ASP A 97 -18.73 -14.37 -5.37
C ASP A 97 -18.25 -15.14 -4.12
N LYS A 98 -16.95 -15.09 -3.86
CA LYS A 98 -16.30 -15.82 -2.76
C LYS A 98 -15.62 -14.86 -1.79
N TRP A 99 -16.35 -14.43 -0.79
CA TRP A 99 -15.90 -13.39 0.16
C TRP A 99 -15.51 -13.91 1.54
N ASN A 100 -15.98 -15.11 1.90
CA ASN A 100 -15.85 -15.62 3.27
C ASN A 100 -14.46 -16.17 3.58
N ILE A 101 -13.73 -16.63 2.56
CA ILE A 101 -12.38 -17.15 2.71
C ILE A 101 -11.50 -16.56 1.62
N SER A 102 -10.18 -16.56 1.86
CA SER A 102 -9.25 -16.10 0.85
C SER A 102 -9.28 -17.00 -0.39
N ARG A 103 -8.87 -16.43 -1.53
CA ARG A 103 -8.72 -17.18 -2.78
C ARG A 103 -7.84 -18.41 -2.59
N GLU A 104 -6.72 -18.25 -1.88
CA GLU A 104 -5.77 -19.34 -1.60
C GLU A 104 -6.44 -20.49 -0.85
N ASN A 105 -7.18 -20.20 0.21
CA ASN A 105 -7.88 -21.23 0.97
C ASN A 105 -9.00 -21.87 0.18
N TYR A 106 -9.68 -21.11 -0.66
CA TYR A 106 -10.74 -21.65 -1.52
C TYR A 106 -10.17 -22.65 -2.53
N ILE A 107 -9.04 -22.32 -3.19
CA ILE A 107 -8.36 -23.21 -4.13
C ILE A 107 -7.89 -24.50 -3.44
N ALA A 108 -7.49 -24.39 -2.17
CA ALA A 108 -7.13 -25.55 -1.34
C ALA A 108 -8.35 -26.29 -0.78
N SER A 109 -9.57 -26.03 -1.30
CA SER A 109 -10.82 -26.66 -0.84
C SER A 109 -11.13 -26.43 0.64
N GLY A 110 -10.69 -25.30 1.17
CA GLY A 110 -10.88 -24.95 2.58
C GLY A 110 -10.00 -25.73 3.56
N ILE A 111 -9.01 -26.49 3.08
CA ILE A 111 -8.08 -27.25 3.92
C ILE A 111 -6.90 -26.36 4.26
N VAL A 112 -6.71 -26.11 5.56
CA VAL A 112 -5.59 -25.35 6.09
C VAL A 112 -4.69 -26.28 6.89
N ASN A 113 -3.43 -26.40 6.48
CA ASN A 113 -2.42 -27.18 7.20
C ASN A 113 -1.84 -26.34 8.35
N ILE A 114 -1.89 -26.88 9.55
CA ILE A 114 -1.38 -26.20 10.75
C ILE A 114 -0.07 -26.81 11.21
#